data_d0f67ed31d39a6ed4f226a3960f59a8a
#
_entry.id   d0f67ed31d39a6ed4f226a3960f59a8a
#
_cell.length_a   1.000
_cell.length_b   1.000
_cell.length_c   1.000
_cell.angle_alpha   90.00
_cell.angle_beta   90.00
_cell.angle_gamma   90.00
#
_symmetry.space_group_name_H-M   'P 1'
#
loop_
_entity.id
_entity.type
_entity.pdbx_description
1 polymer ?
#
loop_
_entity_poly.entity_id
_entity_poly.type
_entity_poly.pdbx_seq_one_letter_code
_entity_poly.pdbx_strand_id
1 'polypeptide(L)'
;MIQNALEVSQLKYSQHPRPGGAPPALIVELPGERKLKINTILSVGEHSVRVEAFVCRKPDENREDVYRFLLRRNRRLYGVAYTLDNVGDIYLVGQIALSAVDADEVDRVLGQVLEVVDSDFNALLELGFRSSIQREWQWRLSRGESLQNLQAFAHLRPTTMQSAQRDEKELGG
;
A
#
# COMPACT_ATOMS: atom_id res chain seq x y z
N MET A 1 12.59 -22.76 -7.46
CA MET A 1 12.41 -22.64 -6.01
C MET A 1 11.29 -21.63 -5.69
N ILE A 2 11.47 -20.31 -5.89
CA ILE A 2 10.42 -19.31 -5.59
C ILE A 2 9.15 -19.49 -6.43
N GLN A 3 9.30 -19.73 -7.72
CA GLN A 3 8.16 -19.99 -8.61
C GLN A 3 7.32 -21.18 -8.11
N ASN A 4 8.00 -22.25 -7.71
CA ASN A 4 7.32 -23.43 -7.15
C ASN A 4 6.60 -23.08 -5.84
N ALA A 5 7.18 -22.24 -4.98
CA ALA A 5 6.51 -21.75 -3.77
C ALA A 5 5.24 -20.95 -4.09
N LEU A 6 5.33 -20.03 -5.08
CA LEU A 6 4.18 -19.23 -5.51
C LEU A 6 3.08 -20.08 -6.15
N GLU A 7 3.45 -21.11 -6.91
CA GLU A 7 2.50 -22.06 -7.50
C GLU A 7 1.78 -22.89 -6.43
N VAL A 8 2.50 -23.34 -5.41
CA VAL A 8 1.91 -24.06 -4.25
C VAL A 8 0.91 -23.16 -3.52
N SER A 9 1.26 -21.90 -3.31
CA SER A 9 0.36 -20.91 -2.67
C SER A 9 -0.73 -20.36 -3.60
N GLN A 10 -0.80 -20.83 -4.86
CA GLN A 10 -1.77 -20.39 -5.88
C GLN A 10 -1.76 -18.87 -6.14
N LEU A 11 -0.63 -18.21 -5.92
CA LEU A 11 -0.48 -16.78 -6.14
C LEU A 11 -0.20 -16.48 -7.61
N LYS A 12 -0.92 -15.50 -8.15
CA LYS A 12 -0.68 -15.00 -9.51
C LYS A 12 0.58 -14.16 -9.54
N TYR A 13 1.47 -14.46 -10.48
CA TYR A 13 2.67 -13.67 -10.70
C TYR A 13 3.00 -13.50 -12.18
N SER A 14 3.76 -12.47 -12.50
CA SER A 14 4.35 -12.23 -13.81
C SER A 14 5.87 -12.13 -13.70
N GLN A 15 6.56 -12.42 -14.80
CA GLN A 15 8.02 -12.35 -14.87
C GLN A 15 8.46 -11.11 -15.64
N HIS A 16 9.42 -10.39 -15.09
CA HIS A 16 10.00 -9.22 -15.73
C HIS A 16 11.51 -9.38 -15.88
N PRO A 17 12.06 -9.26 -17.10
CA PRO A 17 13.48 -9.39 -17.34
C PRO A 17 14.26 -8.31 -16.58
N ARG A 18 15.44 -8.67 -16.09
CA ARG A 18 16.38 -7.76 -15.42
C ARG A 18 17.64 -7.60 -16.26
N PRO A 19 18.25 -6.40 -16.26
CA PRO A 19 19.50 -6.17 -16.99
C PRO A 19 20.65 -7.03 -16.44
N GLY A 20 21.70 -7.21 -17.25
CA GLY A 20 22.93 -7.90 -16.83
C GLY A 20 22.83 -9.41 -16.67
N GLY A 21 21.82 -10.07 -17.27
CA GLY A 21 21.67 -11.54 -17.16
C GLY A 21 21.22 -12.03 -15.79
N ALA A 22 20.80 -11.15 -14.90
CA ALA A 22 20.24 -11.51 -13.59
C ALA A 22 18.91 -12.28 -13.79
N PRO A 23 18.55 -13.21 -12.86
CA PRO A 23 17.26 -13.87 -12.91
C PRO A 23 16.10 -12.86 -12.98
N PRO A 24 15.00 -13.17 -13.72
CA PRO A 24 13.87 -12.25 -13.84
C PRO A 24 13.28 -11.92 -12.46
N ALA A 25 12.81 -10.69 -12.29
CA ALA A 25 12.00 -10.35 -11.14
C ALA A 25 10.60 -10.95 -11.29
N LEU A 26 10.04 -11.44 -10.18
CA LEU A 26 8.67 -11.93 -10.12
C LEU A 26 7.82 -10.84 -9.49
N ILE A 27 6.76 -10.41 -10.17
CA ILE A 27 5.77 -9.48 -9.63
C ILE A 27 4.56 -10.28 -9.22
N VAL A 28 4.31 -10.33 -7.91
CA VAL A 28 3.16 -10.99 -7.30
C VAL A 28 2.09 -9.94 -7.00
N GLU A 29 0.87 -10.16 -7.47
CA GLU A 29 -0.28 -9.31 -7.17
C GLU A 29 -1.02 -9.87 -5.95
N LEU A 30 -0.95 -9.17 -4.82
CA LEU A 30 -1.65 -9.52 -3.59
C LEU A 30 -2.98 -8.72 -3.53
N PRO A 31 -4.13 -9.40 -3.33
CA PRO A 31 -5.43 -8.74 -3.25
C PRO A 31 -5.67 -8.19 -1.85
N GLY A 32 -5.73 -6.86 -1.69
CA GLY A 32 -6.13 -6.20 -0.45
C GLY A 32 -7.59 -5.73 -0.49
N GLU A 33 -8.12 -5.33 0.66
CA GLU A 33 -9.46 -4.76 0.80
C GLU A 33 -9.45 -3.23 0.70
N ARG A 34 -8.46 -2.58 1.33
CA ARG A 34 -8.27 -1.12 1.34
C ARG A 34 -7.39 -0.67 0.19
N LYS A 35 -6.27 -1.35 0.00
CA LYS A 35 -5.43 -1.22 -1.19
C LYS A 35 -5.68 -2.42 -2.10
N LEU A 36 -6.58 -2.26 -3.07
CA LEU A 36 -7.12 -3.36 -3.89
C LEU A 36 -6.05 -4.24 -4.55
N LYS A 37 -4.89 -3.66 -4.89
CA LYS A 37 -3.77 -4.36 -5.51
C LYS A 37 -2.46 -3.95 -4.84
N ILE A 38 -1.76 -4.92 -4.30
CA ILE A 38 -0.44 -4.74 -3.71
C ILE A 38 0.55 -5.51 -4.58
N ASN A 39 1.22 -4.79 -5.49
CA ASN A 39 2.25 -5.39 -6.32
C ASN A 39 3.53 -5.55 -5.52
N THR A 40 3.93 -6.78 -5.30
CA THR A 40 5.13 -7.15 -4.57
C THR A 40 6.16 -7.75 -5.52
N ILE A 41 7.33 -7.15 -5.58
CA ILE A 41 8.44 -7.58 -6.42
C ILE A 41 9.35 -8.51 -5.63
N LEU A 42 9.59 -9.70 -6.14
CA LEU A 42 10.57 -10.65 -5.64
C LEU A 42 11.76 -10.69 -6.60
N SER A 43 12.92 -10.31 -6.12
CA SER A 43 14.16 -10.27 -6.89
C SER A 43 15.21 -11.21 -6.32
N VAL A 44 15.57 -12.24 -7.07
CA VAL A 44 16.64 -13.17 -6.66
C VAL A 44 17.99 -12.49 -6.81
N GLY A 45 18.75 -12.42 -5.74
CA GLY A 45 20.12 -11.99 -5.67
C GLY A 45 21.07 -13.14 -5.43
N GLU A 46 22.32 -12.85 -5.12
CA GLU A 46 23.37 -13.86 -4.89
C GLU A 46 23.15 -14.63 -3.58
N HIS A 47 22.68 -13.96 -2.54
CA HIS A 47 22.54 -14.55 -1.19
C HIS A 47 21.12 -14.51 -0.63
N SER A 48 20.24 -13.73 -1.25
CA SER A 48 18.87 -13.53 -0.75
C SER A 48 17.89 -13.23 -1.88
N VAL A 49 16.61 -13.40 -1.56
CA VAL A 49 15.50 -12.87 -2.33
C VAL A 49 15.09 -11.54 -1.69
N ARG A 50 15.19 -10.46 -2.45
CA ARG A 50 14.64 -9.16 -2.05
C ARG A 50 13.15 -9.14 -2.28
N VAL A 51 12.41 -8.75 -1.27
CA VAL A 51 10.96 -8.50 -1.31
C VAL A 51 10.75 -6.99 -1.27
N GLU A 52 9.94 -6.45 -2.18
CA GLU A 52 9.69 -5.02 -2.27
C GLU A 52 8.26 -4.74 -2.71
N ALA A 53 7.48 -4.06 -1.88
CA ALA A 53 6.11 -3.68 -2.17
C ALA A 53 5.93 -2.17 -2.09
N PHE A 54 5.38 -1.57 -3.16
CA PHE A 54 5.03 -0.16 -3.17
C PHE A 54 3.80 0.09 -2.30
N VAL A 55 3.92 1.01 -1.34
CA VAL A 55 2.83 1.37 -0.42
C VAL A 55 2.09 2.60 -0.91
N CYS A 56 2.77 3.73 -0.95
CA CYS A 56 2.24 4.97 -1.49
C CYS A 56 3.37 5.92 -1.88
N ARG A 57 3.03 6.93 -2.67
CA ARG A 57 3.97 7.98 -3.05
C ARG A 57 4.38 8.82 -1.83
N LYS A 58 5.41 9.63 -2.00
CA LYS A 58 5.87 10.62 -1.02
C LYS A 58 4.70 11.40 -0.44
N PRO A 59 4.57 11.48 0.89
CA PRO A 59 3.51 12.26 1.54
C PRO A 59 3.57 13.74 1.16
N ASP A 60 2.41 14.34 0.91
CA ASP A 60 2.30 15.76 0.60
C ASP A 60 2.50 16.63 1.85
N GLU A 61 2.07 16.13 3.00
CA GLU A 61 2.02 16.86 4.28
C GLU A 61 2.32 15.91 5.45
N ASN A 62 2.51 16.47 6.65
CA ASN A 62 2.71 15.76 7.92
C ASN A 62 3.78 14.65 7.87
N ARG A 63 4.86 14.88 7.12
CA ARG A 63 5.89 13.85 6.88
C ARG A 63 6.50 13.32 8.16
N GLU A 64 6.71 14.16 9.16
CA GLU A 64 7.26 13.73 10.45
C GLU A 64 6.34 12.72 11.14
N ASP A 65 5.03 12.97 11.18
CA ASP A 65 4.06 12.08 11.79
C ASP A 65 3.91 10.78 10.99
N VAL A 66 3.95 10.86 9.64
CA VAL A 66 3.99 9.67 8.78
C VAL A 66 5.22 8.82 9.10
N TYR A 67 6.42 9.40 9.13
CA TYR A 67 7.64 8.64 9.39
C TYR A 67 7.68 8.08 10.81
N ARG A 68 7.17 8.82 11.79
CA ARG A 68 7.00 8.34 13.16
C ARG A 68 6.06 7.13 13.24
N PHE A 69 4.95 7.18 12.50
CA PHE A 69 4.03 6.06 12.37
C PHE A 69 4.75 4.82 11.78
N LEU A 70 5.43 4.97 10.64
CA LEU A 70 6.16 3.89 9.97
C LEU A 70 7.23 3.26 10.87
N LEU A 71 8.04 4.08 11.55
CA LEU A 71 9.08 3.58 12.45
C LEU A 71 8.52 2.83 13.65
N ARG A 72 7.38 3.26 14.20
CA ARG A 72 6.70 2.53 15.27
C ARG A 72 6.14 1.20 14.78
N ARG A 73 5.61 1.14 13.56
CA ARG A 73 5.12 -0.11 12.95
C ARG A 73 6.26 -1.10 12.73
N ASN A 74 7.42 -0.65 12.26
CA ASN A 74 8.58 -1.50 12.03
C ASN A 74 9.00 -2.34 13.24
N ARG A 75 8.73 -1.88 14.46
CA ARG A 75 9.05 -2.64 15.70
C ARG A 75 8.30 -3.98 15.82
N ARG A 76 7.23 -4.17 15.07
CA ARG A 76 6.33 -5.33 15.17
C ARG A 76 6.31 -6.18 13.91
N LEU A 77 7.03 -5.76 12.86
CA LEU A 77 7.00 -6.44 11.57
C LEU A 77 8.00 -7.58 11.54
N TYR A 78 7.65 -8.65 10.85
CA TYR A 78 8.50 -9.80 10.60
C TYR A 78 9.00 -9.79 9.15
N GLY A 79 10.30 -9.93 8.95
CA GLY A 79 10.93 -10.12 7.64
C GLY A 79 10.87 -8.91 6.70
N VAL A 80 10.10 -7.88 7.02
CA VAL A 80 9.92 -6.66 6.22
C VAL A 80 9.94 -5.41 7.10
N ALA A 81 10.25 -4.27 6.49
CA ALA A 81 10.22 -2.97 7.16
C ALA A 81 9.80 -1.88 6.17
N TYR A 82 9.12 -0.85 6.66
CA TYR A 82 8.85 0.36 5.89
C TYR A 82 10.15 1.12 5.61
N THR A 83 10.31 1.54 4.37
CA THR A 83 11.46 2.30 3.88
C THR A 83 11.01 3.41 2.95
N LEU A 84 11.94 4.31 2.65
CA LEU A 84 11.74 5.34 1.64
C LEU A 84 12.73 5.08 0.48
N ASP A 85 12.29 5.34 -0.73
CA ASP A 85 13.20 5.42 -1.87
C ASP A 85 13.86 6.81 -1.97
N ASN A 86 14.66 7.03 -3.01
CA ASN A 86 15.41 8.28 -3.20
C ASN A 86 14.53 9.51 -3.45
N VAL A 87 13.28 9.32 -3.89
CA VAL A 87 12.32 10.42 -4.12
C VAL A 87 11.37 10.60 -2.94
N GLY A 88 11.40 9.70 -1.97
CA GLY A 88 10.60 9.75 -0.75
C GLY A 88 9.30 8.95 -0.82
N ASP A 89 9.14 8.11 -1.84
CA ASP A 89 8.01 7.17 -1.91
C ASP A 89 8.19 6.07 -0.87
N ILE A 90 7.07 5.60 -0.33
CA ILE A 90 7.04 4.63 0.77
C ILE A 90 6.92 3.21 0.20
N TYR A 91 7.83 2.36 0.61
CA TYR A 91 7.89 0.94 0.30
C TYR A 91 7.94 0.10 1.56
N LEU A 92 7.48 -1.13 1.46
CA LEU A 92 7.76 -2.20 2.42
C LEU A 92 8.80 -3.12 1.81
N VAL A 93 9.96 -3.25 2.46
CA VAL A 93 11.11 -3.98 1.92
C VAL A 93 11.57 -5.04 2.90
N GLY A 94 11.94 -6.21 2.39
CA GLY A 94 12.48 -7.31 3.16
C GLY A 94 13.48 -8.15 2.38
N GLN A 95 14.04 -9.13 3.04
CA GLN A 95 14.94 -10.11 2.43
C GLN A 95 14.72 -11.49 3.03
N ILE A 96 14.69 -12.51 2.18
CA ILE A 96 14.65 -13.91 2.57
C ILE A 96 16.00 -14.52 2.18
N ALA A 97 16.74 -15.10 3.11
CA ALA A 97 17.98 -15.80 2.78
C ALA A 97 17.69 -16.96 1.80
N LEU A 98 18.54 -17.18 0.80
CA LEU A 98 18.30 -18.26 -0.18
C LEU A 98 18.19 -19.62 0.48
N SER A 99 18.90 -19.85 1.58
CA SER A 99 18.84 -21.09 2.36
C SER A 99 17.53 -21.29 3.12
N ALA A 100 16.74 -20.22 3.29
CA ALA A 100 15.45 -20.25 3.99
C ALA A 100 14.25 -20.16 3.03
N VAL A 101 14.51 -20.12 1.71
CA VAL A 101 13.42 -20.01 0.73
C VAL A 101 12.73 -21.36 0.57
N ASP A 102 11.58 -21.48 1.21
CA ASP A 102 10.60 -22.53 1.00
C ASP A 102 9.19 -21.94 0.83
N ALA A 103 8.19 -22.78 0.61
CA ALA A 103 6.83 -22.31 0.40
C ALA A 103 6.26 -21.59 1.62
N ASP A 104 6.54 -22.12 2.82
CA ASP A 104 6.02 -21.59 4.08
C ASP A 104 6.60 -20.21 4.41
N GLU A 105 7.91 -20.01 4.16
CA GLU A 105 8.55 -18.70 4.40
C GLU A 105 8.13 -17.65 3.37
N VAL A 106 8.01 -18.04 2.11
CA VAL A 106 7.48 -17.14 1.05
C VAL A 106 6.05 -16.72 1.38
N ASP A 107 5.19 -17.66 1.75
CA ASP A 107 3.80 -17.39 2.12
C ASP A 107 3.72 -16.49 3.37
N ARG A 108 4.53 -16.75 4.39
CA ARG A 108 4.60 -15.94 5.61
C ARG A 108 5.00 -14.49 5.32
N VAL A 109 6.02 -14.27 4.51
CA VAL A 109 6.49 -12.92 4.17
C VAL A 109 5.49 -12.19 3.29
N LEU A 110 4.90 -12.85 2.28
CA LEU A 110 3.88 -12.25 1.44
C LEU A 110 2.58 -11.97 2.21
N GLY A 111 2.19 -12.87 3.13
CA GLY A 111 1.08 -12.65 4.05
C GLY A 111 1.30 -11.44 4.94
N GLN A 112 2.52 -11.27 5.47
CA GLN A 112 2.89 -10.07 6.24
C GLN A 112 2.83 -8.80 5.40
N VAL A 113 3.31 -8.84 4.13
CA VAL A 113 3.19 -7.70 3.21
C VAL A 113 1.73 -7.32 3.01
N LEU A 114 0.88 -8.29 2.68
CA LEU A 114 -0.55 -8.08 2.46
C LEU A 114 -1.21 -7.46 3.69
N GLU A 115 -1.06 -8.09 4.85
CA GLU A 115 -1.68 -7.65 6.09
C GLU A 115 -1.27 -6.22 6.46
N VAL A 116 0.03 -5.94 6.44
CA VAL A 116 0.57 -4.65 6.88
C VAL A 116 0.20 -3.53 5.93
N VAL A 117 0.42 -3.71 4.62
CA VAL A 117 0.14 -2.67 3.63
C VAL A 117 -1.35 -2.37 3.60
N ASP A 118 -2.20 -3.39 3.62
CA ASP A 118 -3.65 -3.19 3.57
C ASP A 118 -4.18 -2.55 4.85
N SER A 119 -3.76 -3.03 6.02
CA SER A 119 -4.24 -2.49 7.31
C SER A 119 -3.81 -1.04 7.57
N ASP A 120 -2.61 -0.66 7.15
CA ASP A 120 -2.04 0.67 7.41
C ASP A 120 -2.39 1.70 6.32
N PHE A 121 -2.89 1.26 5.16
CA PHE A 121 -3.05 2.09 3.97
C PHE A 121 -3.91 3.35 4.21
N ASN A 122 -5.10 3.19 4.77
CA ASN A 122 -6.01 4.31 5.02
C ASN A 122 -5.44 5.30 6.06
N ALA A 123 -4.79 4.79 7.10
CA ALA A 123 -4.15 5.64 8.12
C ALA A 123 -3.01 6.47 7.52
N LEU A 124 -2.20 5.88 6.65
CA LEU A 124 -1.12 6.57 5.93
C LEU A 124 -1.66 7.65 4.99
N LEU A 125 -2.72 7.33 4.24
CA LEU A 125 -3.36 8.31 3.35
C LEU A 125 -3.96 9.47 4.13
N GLU A 126 -4.62 9.21 5.25
CA GLU A 126 -5.19 10.26 6.09
C GLU A 126 -4.10 11.15 6.70
N LEU A 127 -3.00 10.59 7.18
CA LEU A 127 -1.88 11.35 7.73
C LEU A 127 -1.18 12.20 6.66
N GLY A 128 -0.82 11.60 5.54
CA GLY A 128 0.09 12.19 4.57
C GLY A 128 -0.58 12.93 3.40
N PHE A 129 -1.91 12.79 3.21
CA PHE A 129 -2.64 13.28 2.02
C PHE A 129 -4.01 13.86 2.36
N ARG A 130 -4.24 14.29 3.59
CA ARG A 130 -5.54 14.81 4.05
C ARG A 130 -6.08 15.92 3.16
N SER A 131 -5.26 16.91 2.87
CA SER A 131 -5.67 18.04 2.00
C SER A 131 -5.97 17.60 0.57
N SER A 132 -5.25 16.62 0.05
CA SER A 132 -5.50 16.03 -1.27
C SER A 132 -6.83 15.26 -1.29
N ILE A 133 -7.12 14.50 -0.24
CA ILE A 133 -8.39 13.78 -0.10
C ILE A 133 -9.56 14.78 -0.04
N GLN A 134 -9.42 15.87 0.71
CA GLN A 134 -10.44 16.92 0.80
C GLN A 134 -10.69 17.63 -0.54
N ARG A 135 -9.62 17.93 -1.31
CA ARG A 135 -9.75 18.47 -2.68
C ARG A 135 -10.44 17.51 -3.62
N GLU A 136 -10.14 16.22 -3.53
CA GLU A 136 -10.79 15.18 -4.33
C GLU A 136 -12.29 15.09 -4.01
N TRP A 137 -12.68 15.18 -2.73
CA TRP A 137 -14.09 15.29 -2.33
C TRP A 137 -14.80 16.45 -3.01
N GLN A 138 -14.23 17.67 -2.93
CA GLN A 138 -14.80 18.86 -3.54
C GLN A 138 -14.93 18.73 -5.05
N TRP A 139 -13.89 18.23 -5.71
CA TRP A 139 -13.87 18.07 -7.16
C TRP A 139 -14.92 17.07 -7.64
N ARG A 140 -15.02 15.90 -7.02
CA ARG A 140 -16.02 14.89 -7.38
C ARG A 140 -17.45 15.36 -7.12
N LEU A 141 -17.70 16.02 -6.01
CA LEU A 141 -19.01 16.61 -5.71
C LEU A 141 -19.41 17.66 -6.74
N SER A 142 -18.50 18.54 -7.14
CA SER A 142 -18.79 19.58 -8.15
C SER A 142 -19.09 19.01 -9.53
N ARG A 143 -18.61 17.81 -9.85
CA ARG A 143 -18.81 17.14 -11.13
C ARG A 143 -19.85 16.02 -11.11
N GLY A 144 -20.44 15.72 -9.97
CA GLY A 144 -21.40 14.62 -9.83
C GLY A 144 -20.78 13.24 -10.03
N GLU A 145 -19.47 13.08 -9.78
CA GLU A 145 -18.76 11.81 -9.93
C GLU A 145 -18.96 10.90 -8.72
N SER A 146 -18.72 9.59 -8.92
CA SER A 146 -18.82 8.58 -7.86
C SER A 146 -17.90 8.88 -6.67
N LEU A 147 -18.46 8.83 -5.46
CA LEU A 147 -17.76 9.01 -4.20
C LEU A 147 -17.34 7.69 -3.54
N GLN A 148 -17.58 6.57 -4.20
CA GLN A 148 -17.36 5.23 -3.63
C GLN A 148 -15.93 5.04 -3.10
N ASN A 149 -14.93 5.52 -3.85
CA ASN A 149 -13.52 5.40 -3.46
C ASN A 149 -13.13 6.30 -2.28
N LEU A 150 -13.97 7.25 -1.89
CA LEU A 150 -13.74 8.18 -0.79
C LEU A 150 -14.52 7.83 0.48
N GLN A 151 -15.34 6.77 0.47
CA GLN A 151 -16.18 6.40 1.61
C GLN A 151 -15.38 6.13 2.89
N ALA A 152 -14.19 5.52 2.78
CA ALA A 152 -13.29 5.31 3.91
C ALA A 152 -12.84 6.61 4.60
N PHE A 153 -12.95 7.75 3.90
CA PHE A 153 -12.57 9.09 4.36
C PHE A 153 -13.78 10.04 4.49
N ALA A 154 -14.97 9.51 4.70
CA ALA A 154 -16.20 10.31 4.79
C ALA A 154 -16.14 11.39 5.88
N HIS A 155 -15.42 11.12 6.98
CA HIS A 155 -15.20 12.07 8.07
C HIS A 155 -14.29 13.25 7.69
N LEU A 156 -13.56 13.18 6.58
CA LEU A 156 -12.72 14.27 6.05
C LEU A 156 -13.46 15.17 5.05
N ARG A 157 -14.74 14.90 4.77
CA ARG A 157 -15.55 15.71 3.87
C ARG A 157 -15.58 17.17 4.35
N PRO A 158 -15.30 18.15 3.47
CA PRO A 158 -15.28 19.57 3.85
C PRO A 158 -16.61 20.06 4.44
N THR A 159 -16.55 20.74 5.57
CA THR A 159 -17.73 21.17 6.38
C THR A 159 -18.61 22.21 5.66
N THR A 160 -18.07 22.97 4.72
CA THR A 160 -18.78 23.98 3.95
C THR A 160 -19.98 23.43 3.14
N MET A 161 -20.07 22.12 2.97
CA MET A 161 -21.18 21.47 2.28
C MET A 161 -22.16 20.74 3.24
N GLN A 162 -21.85 20.64 4.52
CA GLN A 162 -22.78 20.07 5.50
C GLN A 162 -23.89 21.08 5.87
N SER A 163 -23.62 22.37 5.78
CA SER A 163 -24.63 23.42 6.01
C SER A 163 -25.66 23.49 4.88
N ALA A 164 -25.25 23.39 3.63
CA ALA A 164 -26.16 23.44 2.48
C ALA A 164 -27.20 22.29 2.44
N GLN A 165 -26.83 21.11 2.92
CA GLN A 165 -27.76 19.96 3.01
C GLN A 165 -28.68 20.00 4.22
N ARG A 166 -28.35 20.77 5.29
CA ARG A 166 -29.25 21.01 6.41
C ARG A 166 -30.32 22.02 6.04
N ASP A 167 -29.94 23.09 5.36
CA ASP A 167 -30.85 24.17 4.96
C ASP A 167 -31.89 23.69 3.92
N GLU A 168 -31.51 22.77 3.01
CA GLU A 168 -32.50 22.16 2.07
C GLU A 168 -33.48 21.21 2.77
N LYS A 169 -33.08 20.60 3.89
CA LYS A 169 -33.96 19.69 4.65
C LYS A 169 -34.94 20.43 5.59
N GLU A 170 -34.61 21.65 5.99
CA GLU A 170 -35.45 22.49 6.83
C GLU A 170 -36.43 23.35 6.00
N LEU A 171 -36.18 23.57 4.70
CA LEU A 171 -37.05 24.32 3.80
C LEU A 171 -38.05 23.45 3.01
N GLY A 172 -37.98 22.13 3.17
CA GLY A 172 -38.86 21.15 2.48
C GLY A 172 -39.86 20.42 3.40
N GLY A 173 -40.15 21.00 4.60
CA GLY A 173 -41.12 20.46 5.55
C GLY A 173 -42.41 21.29 5.61
#